data_d39950ed5a0a7383ded50405ae29de67
#
_entry.id   d39950ed5a0a7383ded50405ae29de67
#
_cell.length_a   1.000
_cell.length_b   1.000
_cell.length_c   1.000
_cell.angle_alpha   90.00
_cell.angle_beta   90.00
_cell.angle_gamma   90.00
#
_symmetry.space_group_name_H-M   'P 1'
#
loop_
_entity.id
_entity.type
_entity.pdbx_description
1 polymer ?
#
loop_
_entity_poly.entity_id
_entity_poly.type
_entity_poly.pdbx_seq_one_letter_code
_entity_poly.pdbx_strand_id
1 'polypeptide(L)'
;RGSENSETIKVQRIINCTGPLTDITKFQSKLYSNLLRKKIIRPDDMKLGVDATAEGRIIDEKGNESNSIFTLGSLLKGKLWESTAVPELRKQAEILAKLLLTK
;
A
#
# COMPACT_ATOMS: atom_id res chain seq x y z
N ARG A 1 16.11 14.19 -0.14
CA ARG A 1 15.96 15.12 1.00
C ARG A 1 17.16 16.04 1.02
N GLY A 2 16.94 17.32 0.63
CA GLY A 2 17.71 18.45 1.06
C GLY A 2 19.22 18.39 0.89
N SER A 3 19.72 18.33 -0.35
CA SER A 3 21.02 18.95 -0.59
C SER A 3 20.79 20.46 -0.57
N GLU A 4 21.58 21.21 0.17
CA GLU A 4 21.54 22.69 0.21
C GLU A 4 21.86 23.32 -1.14
N ASN A 5 22.25 22.53 -2.14
CA ASN A 5 22.53 22.93 -3.51
C ASN A 5 21.33 22.56 -4.40
N SER A 6 20.52 23.56 -4.75
CA SER A 6 19.50 23.43 -5.80
C SER A 6 20.09 23.87 -7.13
N GLU A 7 19.97 23.01 -8.14
CA GLU A 7 20.30 23.33 -9.53
C GLU A 7 19.01 23.58 -10.30
N THR A 8 18.94 24.68 -11.06
CA THR A 8 17.80 25.00 -11.92
C THR A 8 18.13 24.62 -13.35
N ILE A 9 17.39 23.66 -13.89
CA ILE A 9 17.51 23.22 -15.29
C ILE A 9 16.32 23.78 -16.07
N LYS A 10 16.61 24.52 -17.15
CA LYS A 10 15.57 25.00 -18.08
C LYS A 10 15.25 23.92 -19.12
N VAL A 11 13.97 23.51 -19.21
CA VAL A 11 13.51 22.49 -20.13
C VAL A 11 12.24 22.95 -20.84
N GLN A 12 12.01 22.46 -22.07
CA GLN A 12 10.79 22.76 -22.86
C GLN A 12 9.66 21.80 -22.53
N ARG A 13 9.96 20.63 -21.96
CA ARG A 13 8.98 19.60 -21.64
C ARG A 13 9.41 18.76 -20.43
N ILE A 14 8.47 18.47 -19.57
CA ILE A 14 8.64 17.56 -18.44
C ILE A 14 7.72 16.35 -18.66
N ILE A 15 8.26 15.14 -18.58
CA ILE A 15 7.49 13.90 -18.58
C ILE A 15 7.59 13.30 -17.19
N ASN A 16 6.45 13.27 -16.48
CA ASN A 16 6.39 12.72 -15.13
C ASN A 16 6.18 11.20 -15.19
N CYS A 17 7.21 10.46 -14.76
CA CYS A 17 7.21 9.00 -14.69
C CYS A 17 7.33 8.48 -13.25
N THR A 18 6.96 9.28 -12.26
CA THR A 18 7.10 8.92 -10.83
C THR A 18 6.10 7.87 -10.33
N GLY A 19 5.12 7.52 -11.16
CA GLY A 19 4.07 6.54 -10.81
C GLY A 19 2.97 7.12 -9.92
N PRO A 20 2.02 6.27 -9.50
CA PRO A 20 0.89 6.69 -8.68
C PRO A 20 1.32 7.00 -7.23
N LEU A 21 0.49 7.78 -6.54
CA LEU A 21 0.63 8.01 -5.12
C LEU A 21 0.41 6.70 -4.35
N THR A 22 1.38 6.33 -3.50
CA THR A 22 1.34 5.09 -2.70
C THR A 22 1.11 5.35 -1.20
N ASP A 23 1.44 6.54 -0.73
CA ASP A 23 1.26 6.94 0.66
C ASP A 23 -0.24 7.12 0.98
N ILE A 24 -0.83 6.15 1.68
CA ILE A 24 -2.26 6.14 2.03
C ILE A 24 -2.67 7.32 2.92
N THR A 25 -1.74 7.94 3.62
CA THR A 25 -2.04 9.11 4.47
C THR A 25 -2.38 10.35 3.64
N LYS A 26 -2.02 10.35 2.35
CA LYS A 26 -2.25 11.43 1.40
C LYS A 26 -3.42 11.16 0.45
N PHE A 27 -4.09 10.02 0.58
CA PHE A 27 -5.22 9.68 -0.28
C PHE A 27 -6.41 10.59 0.03
N GLN A 28 -6.98 11.19 -1.02
CA GLN A 28 -8.20 12.00 -0.92
C GLN A 28 -9.46 11.10 -0.93
N SER A 29 -9.52 10.15 -0.01
CA SER A 29 -10.60 9.19 0.12
C SER A 29 -11.14 9.16 1.54
N LYS A 30 -12.45 9.33 1.68
CA LYS A 30 -13.14 9.25 2.97
C LYS A 30 -12.97 7.88 3.62
N LEU A 31 -12.90 6.81 2.82
CA LEU A 31 -12.66 5.45 3.33
C LEU A 31 -11.32 5.36 4.05
N TYR A 32 -10.23 5.73 3.37
CA TYR A 32 -8.88 5.67 3.96
C TYR A 32 -8.74 6.60 5.16
N SER A 33 -9.25 7.83 5.06
CA SER A 33 -9.25 8.78 6.17
C SER A 33 -9.97 8.23 7.40
N ASN A 34 -11.11 7.56 7.23
CA ASN A 34 -11.86 6.95 8.32
C ASN A 34 -11.14 5.74 8.91
N LEU A 35 -10.58 4.87 8.08
CA LEU A 35 -9.85 3.69 8.55
C LEU A 35 -8.58 4.07 9.33
N LEU A 36 -7.84 5.08 8.87
CA LEU A 36 -6.67 5.63 9.58
C LEU A 36 -7.09 6.28 10.91
N ARG A 37 -8.13 7.13 10.89
CA ARG A 37 -8.64 7.79 12.10
C ARG A 37 -9.12 6.79 13.16
N LYS A 38 -9.76 5.71 12.73
CA LYS A 38 -10.20 4.61 13.61
C LYS A 38 -9.07 3.65 14.00
N LYS A 39 -7.86 3.88 13.49
CA LYS A 39 -6.68 3.05 13.78
C LYS A 39 -6.83 1.58 13.34
N ILE A 40 -7.68 1.32 12.37
CA ILE A 40 -7.93 0.00 11.79
C ILE A 40 -6.82 -0.40 10.83
N ILE A 41 -6.24 0.58 10.14
CA ILE A 41 -5.10 0.42 9.24
C ILE A 41 -3.98 1.38 9.64
N ARG A 42 -2.76 1.03 9.25
CA ARG A 42 -1.61 1.93 9.31
C ARG A 42 -0.81 1.86 8.01
N PRO A 43 -0.07 2.92 7.62
CA PRO A 43 0.84 2.82 6.49
C PRO A 43 1.98 1.83 6.82
N ASP A 44 2.52 1.16 5.80
CA ASP A 44 3.76 0.42 5.95
C ASP A 44 4.94 1.39 6.19
N ASP A 45 6.07 0.86 6.70
CA ASP A 45 7.23 1.66 7.09
C ASP A 45 7.81 2.51 5.95
N MET A 46 7.68 2.03 4.71
CA MET A 46 8.17 2.72 3.52
C MET A 46 7.12 3.65 2.88
N LYS A 47 5.89 3.69 3.40
CA LYS A 47 4.74 4.43 2.84
C LYS A 47 4.42 4.06 1.39
N LEU A 48 4.54 2.79 1.07
CA LEU A 48 4.23 2.21 -0.24
C LEU A 48 2.84 1.56 -0.31
N GLY A 49 2.10 1.57 0.79
CA GLY A 49 0.77 1.01 0.90
C GLY A 49 0.31 0.91 2.36
N VAL A 50 -0.42 -0.15 2.67
CA VAL A 50 -0.84 -0.49 4.04
C VAL A 50 0.08 -1.54 4.66
N ASP A 51 0.23 -1.50 5.96
CA ASP A 51 0.90 -2.58 6.68
C ASP A 51 -0.01 -3.81 6.75
N ALA A 52 0.51 -4.94 6.28
CA ALA A 52 -0.23 -6.20 6.20
C ALA A 52 0.72 -7.40 6.23
N THR A 53 0.17 -8.58 6.49
CA THR A 53 0.91 -9.83 6.35
C THR A 53 1.10 -10.21 4.87
N ALA A 54 1.92 -11.20 4.59
CA ALA A 54 2.12 -11.71 3.23
C ALA A 54 0.84 -12.32 2.63
N GLU A 55 -0.07 -12.80 3.47
CA GLU A 55 -1.38 -13.34 3.09
C GLU A 55 -2.45 -12.25 2.94
N GLY A 56 -2.09 -10.98 3.15
CA GLY A 56 -2.98 -9.84 2.99
C GLY A 56 -3.83 -9.48 4.20
N ARG A 57 -3.58 -10.01 5.40
CA ARG A 57 -4.24 -9.56 6.63
C ARG A 57 -3.76 -8.16 6.99
N ILE A 58 -4.68 -7.24 7.18
CA ILE A 58 -4.35 -5.88 7.61
C ILE A 58 -3.77 -5.91 9.03
N ILE A 59 -2.75 -5.08 9.26
CA ILE A 59 -2.17 -4.86 10.59
C ILE A 59 -2.63 -3.48 11.09
N ASP A 60 -3.21 -3.45 12.28
CA ASP A 60 -3.73 -2.24 12.91
C ASP A 60 -2.62 -1.37 13.52
N GLU A 61 -2.99 -0.21 14.05
CA GLU A 61 -2.07 0.72 14.72
C GLU A 61 -1.29 0.08 15.87
N LYS A 62 -1.87 -0.91 16.55
CA LYS A 62 -1.26 -1.63 17.67
C LYS A 62 -0.38 -2.80 17.25
N GLY A 63 -0.36 -3.14 15.96
CA GLY A 63 0.37 -4.27 15.42
C GLY A 63 -0.41 -5.59 15.44
N ASN A 64 -1.72 -5.57 15.67
CA ASN A 64 -2.54 -6.78 15.63
C ASN A 64 -3.00 -7.08 14.21
N GLU A 65 -2.98 -8.35 13.84
CA GLU A 65 -3.53 -8.81 12.56
C GLU A 65 -5.05 -8.85 12.57
N SER A 66 -5.67 -8.32 11.53
CA SER A 66 -7.12 -8.37 11.37
C SER A 66 -7.60 -9.76 10.98
N ASN A 67 -8.69 -10.21 11.60
CA ASN A 67 -9.40 -11.43 11.23
C ASN A 67 -10.53 -11.22 10.21
N SER A 68 -10.86 -9.96 9.90
CA SER A 68 -12.02 -9.60 9.07
C SER A 68 -11.67 -8.68 7.89
N ILE A 69 -10.51 -8.03 7.91
CA ILE A 69 -10.11 -7.08 6.85
C ILE A 69 -8.85 -7.59 6.19
N PHE A 70 -8.91 -7.69 4.87
CA PHE A 70 -7.83 -8.18 4.04
C PHE A 70 -7.59 -7.21 2.89
N THR A 71 -6.41 -7.27 2.33
CA THR A 71 -6.03 -6.52 1.13
C THR A 71 -5.24 -7.38 0.17
N LEU A 72 -5.26 -7.02 -1.09
CA LEU A 72 -4.41 -7.59 -2.14
C LEU A 72 -4.06 -6.52 -3.16
N GLY A 73 -3.05 -6.76 -3.98
CA GLY A 73 -2.66 -5.87 -5.05
C GLY A 73 -1.76 -4.73 -4.61
N SER A 74 -1.93 -3.56 -5.20
CA SER A 74 -1.01 -2.42 -5.08
C SER A 74 -0.80 -1.91 -3.64
N LEU A 75 -1.77 -2.12 -2.76
CA LEU A 75 -1.64 -1.73 -1.35
C LEU A 75 -0.64 -2.59 -0.56
N LEU A 76 -0.27 -3.79 -1.08
CA LEU A 76 0.74 -4.67 -0.51
C LEU A 76 2.16 -4.38 -1.01
N LYS A 77 2.38 -3.32 -1.78
CA LYS A 77 3.68 -3.03 -2.41
C LYS A 77 4.82 -2.91 -1.41
N GLY A 78 4.57 -2.42 -0.21
CA GLY A 78 5.57 -2.36 0.85
C GLY A 78 6.00 -3.73 1.39
N LYS A 79 5.16 -4.74 1.25
CA LYS A 79 5.41 -6.13 1.68
C LYS A 79 5.81 -7.04 0.51
N LEU A 80 5.11 -6.88 -0.62
CA LEU A 80 5.29 -7.67 -1.84
C LEU A 80 5.50 -6.70 -3.01
N TRP A 81 6.75 -6.47 -3.39
CA TRP A 81 7.12 -5.44 -4.37
C TRP A 81 6.37 -5.57 -5.71
N GLU A 82 6.23 -6.78 -6.24
CA GLU A 82 5.56 -7.05 -7.52
C GLU A 82 4.05 -7.29 -7.41
N SER A 83 3.40 -6.70 -6.42
CA SER A 83 1.97 -6.89 -6.12
C SER A 83 1.01 -6.25 -7.13
N THR A 84 1.49 -5.77 -8.27
CA THR A 84 0.68 -5.14 -9.32
C THR A 84 0.61 -5.94 -10.62
N ALA A 85 1.50 -6.91 -10.80
CA ALA A 85 1.49 -7.77 -12.00
C ALA A 85 0.35 -8.80 -11.95
N VAL A 86 -0.28 -9.09 -13.09
CA VAL A 86 -1.43 -10.00 -13.16
C VAL A 86 -1.13 -11.40 -12.60
N PRO A 87 0.01 -12.05 -12.90
CA PRO A 87 0.34 -13.35 -12.31
C PRO A 87 0.40 -13.29 -10.79
N GLU A 88 0.97 -12.22 -10.23
CA GLU A 88 1.10 -12.03 -8.78
C GLU A 88 -0.26 -11.77 -8.13
N LEU A 89 -1.11 -10.97 -8.75
CA LEU A 89 -2.48 -10.72 -8.29
C LEU A 89 -3.30 -12.00 -8.26
N ARG A 90 -3.16 -12.85 -9.28
CA ARG A 90 -3.83 -14.15 -9.34
C ARG A 90 -3.40 -15.06 -8.18
N LYS A 91 -2.09 -15.13 -7.91
CA LYS A 91 -1.54 -15.91 -6.81
C LYS A 91 -2.01 -15.39 -5.44
N GLN A 92 -2.00 -14.08 -5.24
CA GLN A 92 -2.52 -13.45 -4.03
C GLN A 92 -4.01 -13.78 -3.82
N ALA A 93 -4.82 -13.65 -4.87
CA ALA A 93 -6.25 -13.98 -4.82
C ALA A 93 -6.50 -15.45 -4.47
N GLU A 94 -5.72 -16.38 -5.02
CA GLU A 94 -5.80 -17.80 -4.69
C GLU A 94 -5.48 -18.08 -3.22
N ILE A 95 -4.40 -17.51 -2.71
CA ILE A 95 -3.98 -17.64 -1.31
C ILE A 95 -5.08 -17.11 -0.39
N LEU A 96 -5.59 -15.91 -0.68
CA LEU A 96 -6.64 -15.28 0.11
C LEU A 96 -7.93 -16.08 0.09
N ALA A 97 -8.34 -16.59 -1.07
CA ALA A 97 -9.53 -17.43 -1.20
C ALA A 97 -9.42 -18.71 -0.34
N LYS A 98 -8.27 -19.40 -0.39
CA LYS A 98 -8.01 -20.57 0.45
C LYS A 98 -8.07 -20.22 1.94
N LEU A 99 -7.47 -19.10 2.33
CA LEU A 99 -7.50 -18.61 3.70
C LEU A 99 -8.93 -18.35 4.20
N LEU A 100 -9.78 -17.76 3.37
CA LEU A 100 -11.18 -17.46 3.71
C LEU A 100 -12.06 -18.71 3.78
N LEU A 101 -11.79 -19.71 2.94
CA LEU A 101 -12.55 -20.96 2.92
C LEU A 101 -12.21 -21.89 4.09
N THR A 102 -11.06 -21.73 4.72
CA THR A 102 -10.62 -22.55 5.87
C THR A 102 -11.05 -21.98 7.24
N LYS A 103 -11.78 -20.89 7.24
CA LYS A 103 -12.32 -20.28 8.46
C LYS A 103 -13.60 -20.95 8.96
#